data_1dce75726146a4dd57062ef2d45978da
#
_entry.id   1dce75726146a4dd57062ef2d45978da
#
_cell.length_a   1.000
_cell.length_b   1.000
_cell.length_c   1.000
_cell.angle_alpha   90.00
_cell.angle_beta   90.00
_cell.angle_gamma   90.00
#
_symmetry.space_group_name_H-M   'P 1'
#
loop_
_entity.id
_entity.type
_entity.pdbx_description
1 polymer ?
#
loop_
_entity_poly.entity_id
_entity_poly.type
_entity_poly.pdbx_seq_one_letter_code
_entity_poly.pdbx_strand_id
1 'polypeptide(L)'
;SPQQIDRSVQPKDIVRYSLHLPTLHNKQEEDRYTTLINKAILELSKDGGGPVHINLTNGYTGKYTTKELPKVRVIQRISKFDSFPTLPKGKIGIFVGAHSVWTEELLNAVEKFCRLNNAVVLCDHLSNYHGDYEVFHNLITCQKQYRPACSNLDLMVYIGNIHGTDYENLSPKEVWRVNIDGEIRD
;
A
#
# COMPACT_ATOMS: atom_id res chain seq x y z
N SER A 1 26.01 -3.39 30.41
CA SER A 1 24.84 -3.05 31.23
C SER A 1 24.12 -4.34 31.61
N PRO A 2 23.75 -4.58 32.90
CA PRO A 2 23.01 -5.78 33.31
C PRO A 2 21.59 -5.88 32.76
N GLN A 3 21.17 -4.95 31.94
CA GLN A 3 19.81 -4.89 31.33
C GLN A 3 19.81 -5.09 29.82
N GLN A 4 20.84 -5.66 29.23
CA GLN A 4 20.83 -6.03 27.80
C GLN A 4 19.98 -7.28 27.57
N ILE A 5 18.70 -7.05 27.37
CA ILE A 5 17.77 -8.07 26.91
C ILE A 5 17.44 -7.75 25.46
N ASP A 6 17.53 -8.73 24.58
CA ASP A 6 17.03 -8.57 23.22
C ASP A 6 15.49 -8.48 23.26
N ARG A 7 14.97 -7.30 22.94
CA ARG A 7 13.52 -7.02 22.88
C ARG A 7 13.05 -6.81 21.45
N SER A 8 13.86 -7.15 20.48
CA SER A 8 13.50 -6.96 19.07
C SER A 8 12.34 -7.86 18.61
N VAL A 9 12.21 -9.02 19.24
CA VAL A 9 11.14 -10.00 18.93
C VAL A 9 10.38 -10.36 20.20
N GLN A 10 9.07 -10.30 20.12
CA GLN A 10 8.18 -10.79 21.18
C GLN A 10 7.51 -12.10 20.77
N PRO A 11 7.17 -13.00 21.71
CA PRO A 11 6.41 -14.20 21.42
C PRO A 11 5.06 -13.88 20.75
N LYS A 12 4.71 -14.63 19.72
CA LYS A 12 3.49 -14.40 18.92
C LYS A 12 2.17 -14.64 19.67
N ASP A 13 2.22 -15.33 20.77
CA ASP A 13 1.10 -15.56 21.67
C ASP A 13 0.83 -14.40 22.64
N ILE A 14 1.81 -13.51 22.81
CA ILE A 14 1.71 -12.32 23.67
C ILE A 14 1.28 -11.09 22.88
N VAL A 15 1.79 -10.93 21.65
CA VAL A 15 1.53 -9.75 20.81
C VAL A 15 1.08 -10.16 19.42
N ARG A 16 0.12 -9.41 18.86
CA ARG A 16 -0.33 -9.62 17.48
C ARG A 16 0.73 -9.23 16.46
N TYR A 17 1.46 -8.18 16.75
CA TYR A 17 2.51 -7.68 15.87
C TYR A 17 3.67 -7.13 16.69
N SER A 18 4.88 -7.52 16.33
CA SER A 18 6.10 -7.00 16.93
C SER A 18 6.95 -6.33 15.85
N LEU A 19 7.41 -5.12 16.12
CA LEU A 19 8.18 -4.29 15.21
C LEU A 19 9.45 -3.82 15.88
N HIS A 20 10.58 -3.98 15.21
CA HIS A 20 11.85 -3.39 15.60
C HIS A 20 12.27 -2.33 14.58
N LEU A 21 12.54 -1.12 15.04
CA LEU A 21 12.96 0.02 14.22
C LEU A 21 14.40 0.41 14.62
N PRO A 22 15.39 0.05 13.80
CA PRO A 22 16.76 0.55 13.94
C PRO A 22 16.85 2.06 13.72
N THR A 23 18.03 2.63 13.94
CA THR A 23 18.28 4.04 13.62
C THR A 23 18.13 4.31 12.13
N LEU A 24 17.46 5.39 11.78
CA LEU A 24 17.25 5.83 10.39
C LEU A 24 18.54 6.37 9.78
N HIS A 25 18.82 6.00 8.53
CA HIS A 25 19.98 6.47 7.79
C HIS A 25 19.63 7.19 6.49
N ASN A 26 18.44 6.95 5.92
CA ASN A 26 18.04 7.52 4.64
C ASN A 26 16.51 7.64 4.51
N LYS A 27 16.07 8.34 3.47
CA LYS A 27 14.65 8.57 3.20
C LYS A 27 13.86 7.31 2.88
N GLN A 28 14.46 6.34 2.21
CA GLN A 28 13.80 5.09 1.88
C GLN A 28 13.46 4.27 3.14
N GLU A 29 14.38 4.26 4.12
CA GLU A 29 14.11 3.64 5.43
C GLU A 29 12.99 4.38 6.18
N GLU A 30 12.95 5.71 6.10
CA GLU A 30 11.87 6.51 6.70
C GLU A 30 10.49 6.13 6.13
N ASP A 31 10.38 6.00 4.80
CA ASP A 31 9.15 5.62 4.14
C ASP A 31 8.71 4.19 4.53
N ARG A 32 9.68 3.26 4.57
CA ARG A 32 9.45 1.90 5.06
C ARG A 32 8.99 1.88 6.51
N TYR A 33 9.64 2.64 7.40
CA TYR A 33 9.28 2.67 8.82
C TYR A 33 7.91 3.28 9.02
N THR A 34 7.56 4.29 8.22
CA THR A 34 6.20 4.86 8.22
C THR A 34 5.16 3.79 7.90
N THR A 35 5.38 2.95 6.89
CA THR A 35 4.50 1.83 6.55
C THR A 35 4.41 0.82 7.69
N LEU A 36 5.53 0.42 8.27
CA LEU A 36 5.57 -0.57 9.35
C LEU A 36 4.87 -0.06 10.63
N ILE A 37 5.04 1.21 10.97
CA ILE A 37 4.35 1.84 12.10
C ILE A 37 2.84 1.89 11.85
N ASN A 38 2.40 2.29 10.65
CA ASN A 38 1.00 2.26 10.28
C ASN A 38 0.42 0.84 10.40
N LYS A 39 1.17 -0.18 9.95
CA LYS A 39 0.78 -1.58 10.10
C LYS A 39 0.60 -1.95 11.58
N ALA A 40 1.55 -1.60 12.43
CA ALA A 40 1.46 -1.87 13.86
C ALA A 40 0.23 -1.21 14.50
N ILE A 41 -0.04 0.05 14.15
CA ILE A 41 -1.22 0.78 14.67
C ILE A 41 -2.52 0.13 14.19
N LEU A 42 -2.60 -0.28 12.94
CA LEU A 42 -3.79 -0.91 12.37
C LEU A 42 -4.05 -2.32 12.94
N GLU A 43 -3.01 -3.03 13.39
CA GLU A 43 -3.15 -4.33 14.05
C GLU A 43 -3.77 -4.21 15.46
N LEU A 44 -3.73 -3.03 16.10
CA LEU A 44 -4.40 -2.81 17.40
C LEU A 44 -5.91 -3.07 17.35
N SER A 45 -6.53 -2.83 16.20
CA SER A 45 -8.00 -2.94 16.04
C SER A 45 -8.45 -4.02 15.06
N LYS A 46 -7.53 -4.69 14.36
CA LYS A 46 -7.88 -5.74 13.39
C LYS A 46 -8.48 -6.96 14.09
N ASP A 47 -9.58 -7.49 13.57
CA ASP A 47 -10.21 -8.75 14.02
C ASP A 47 -10.33 -8.88 15.56
N GLY A 48 -10.91 -7.87 16.19
CA GLY A 48 -11.07 -7.81 17.64
C GLY A 48 -9.90 -7.20 18.39
N GLY A 49 -8.82 -6.86 17.69
CA GLY A 49 -7.69 -6.14 18.28
C GLY A 49 -6.74 -7.00 19.10
N GLY A 50 -5.71 -6.36 19.62
CA GLY A 50 -4.73 -6.96 20.52
C GLY A 50 -3.46 -6.12 20.66
N PRO A 51 -2.59 -6.43 21.61
CA PRO A 51 -1.39 -5.65 21.86
C PRO A 51 -0.40 -5.75 20.70
N VAL A 52 0.28 -4.63 20.43
CA VAL A 52 1.41 -4.58 19.52
C VAL A 52 2.65 -4.07 20.27
N HIS A 53 3.81 -4.51 19.85
CA HIS A 53 5.09 -4.12 20.42
C HIS A 53 5.92 -3.38 19.39
N ILE A 54 6.35 -2.15 19.73
CA ILE A 54 7.26 -1.37 18.90
C ILE A 54 8.53 -1.12 19.70
N ASN A 55 9.64 -1.70 19.24
CA ASN A 55 10.95 -1.51 19.82
C ASN A 55 11.74 -0.49 19.00
N LEU A 56 12.09 0.63 19.62
CA LEU A 56 12.85 1.71 18.99
C LEU A 56 14.30 1.66 19.43
N THR A 57 15.22 1.64 18.49
CA THR A 57 16.61 1.89 18.77
C THR A 57 16.81 3.40 18.97
N ASN A 58 17.23 3.79 20.18
CA ASN A 58 17.50 5.18 20.50
C ASN A 58 19.00 5.40 20.63
N GLY A 59 19.55 6.38 19.91
CA GLY A 59 20.89 6.90 20.11
C GLY A 59 20.86 8.15 20.97
N TYR A 60 21.93 8.38 21.74
CA TYR A 60 22.10 9.65 22.44
C TYR A 60 22.35 10.75 21.41
N THR A 61 21.29 11.40 20.97
CA THR A 61 21.37 12.58 20.12
C THR A 61 21.24 13.81 21.00
N GLY A 62 22.20 14.67 21.01
CA GLY A 62 22.32 15.84 21.85
C GLY A 62 21.04 16.64 22.11
N LYS A 63 20.77 17.70 21.41
CA LYS A 63 19.68 18.64 21.72
C LYS A 63 18.38 18.28 21.00
N TYR A 64 17.30 18.11 21.75
CA TYR A 64 15.94 18.04 21.18
C TYR A 64 15.50 19.45 20.76
N THR A 65 15.56 19.75 19.48
CA THR A 65 15.21 21.05 18.92
C THR A 65 13.93 21.08 18.10
N THR A 66 13.35 19.90 17.85
CA THR A 66 12.13 19.76 17.05
C THR A 66 10.94 20.32 17.83
N LYS A 67 10.32 21.37 17.29
CA LYS A 67 9.11 22.00 17.86
C LYS A 67 7.82 21.51 17.23
N GLU A 68 7.89 21.10 15.98
CA GLU A 68 6.74 20.61 15.23
C GLU A 68 7.07 19.25 14.60
N LEU A 69 6.14 18.30 14.69
CA LEU A 69 6.29 17.00 14.04
C LEU A 69 6.02 17.12 12.54
N PRO A 70 6.83 16.47 11.69
CA PRO A 70 6.58 16.45 10.27
C PRO A 70 5.25 15.73 9.97
N LYS A 71 4.58 16.16 8.89
CA LYS A 71 3.45 15.40 8.35
C LYS A 71 3.96 14.09 7.76
N VAL A 72 3.39 12.99 8.18
CA VAL A 72 3.71 11.65 7.69
C VAL A 72 2.50 11.03 6.97
N ARG A 73 2.76 10.08 6.11
CA ARG A 73 1.71 9.30 5.45
C ARG A 73 0.93 8.48 6.49
N VAL A 74 -0.39 8.58 6.45
CA VAL A 74 -1.29 7.79 7.29
C VAL A 74 -2.01 6.78 6.40
N ILE A 75 -1.99 5.51 6.79
CA ILE A 75 -2.71 4.43 6.12
C ILE A 75 -3.99 4.16 6.91
N GLN A 76 -5.12 4.13 6.22
CA GLN A 76 -6.40 3.78 6.79
C GLN A 76 -6.84 2.40 6.28
N ARG A 77 -7.42 1.59 7.15
CA ARG A 77 -8.10 0.36 6.76
C ARG A 77 -9.59 0.64 6.67
N ILE A 78 -10.19 0.25 5.56
CA ILE A 78 -11.62 0.39 5.31
C ILE A 78 -12.17 -1.01 5.05
N SER A 79 -13.17 -1.40 5.81
CA SER A 79 -13.88 -2.66 5.66
C SER A 79 -15.20 -2.46 4.92
N LYS A 80 -15.84 -3.55 4.54
CA LYS A 80 -17.17 -3.51 3.89
C LYS A 80 -18.28 -2.87 4.74
N PHE A 81 -18.04 -2.67 6.03
CA PHE A 81 -19.01 -2.07 6.97
C PHE A 81 -18.75 -0.59 7.23
N ASP A 82 -17.62 -0.08 6.75
CA ASP A 82 -17.25 1.33 6.91
C ASP A 82 -17.82 2.16 5.76
N SER A 83 -17.90 3.47 5.98
CA SER A 83 -18.24 4.40 4.91
C SER A 83 -17.17 4.37 3.83
N PHE A 84 -17.58 4.19 2.58
CA PHE A 84 -16.66 4.19 1.46
C PHE A 84 -16.07 5.60 1.27
N PRO A 85 -14.75 5.73 1.06
CA PRO A 85 -14.13 7.03 0.88
C PRO A 85 -14.62 7.71 -0.40
N THR A 86 -14.63 9.03 -0.38
CA THR A 86 -14.97 9.81 -1.57
C THR A 86 -13.91 9.63 -2.64
N LEU A 87 -14.33 9.29 -3.85
CA LEU A 87 -13.43 9.19 -4.99
C LEU A 87 -12.82 10.56 -5.32
N PRO A 88 -11.51 10.67 -5.46
CA PRO A 88 -10.88 11.90 -5.92
C PRO A 88 -11.32 12.19 -7.38
N LYS A 89 -11.49 13.46 -7.70
CA LYS A 89 -11.73 13.88 -9.08
C LYS A 89 -10.42 13.85 -9.86
N GLY A 90 -10.45 13.27 -11.05
CA GLY A 90 -9.29 13.26 -11.93
C GLY A 90 -9.04 11.92 -12.61
N LYS A 91 -7.78 11.62 -12.86
CA LYS A 91 -7.35 10.39 -13.56
C LYS A 91 -7.27 9.23 -12.60
N ILE A 92 -8.04 8.19 -12.86
CA ILE A 92 -8.10 6.97 -12.05
C ILE A 92 -7.56 5.79 -12.85
N GLY A 93 -6.64 5.04 -12.26
CA GLY A 93 -6.15 3.77 -12.78
C GLY A 93 -6.47 2.64 -11.83
N ILE A 94 -6.82 1.48 -12.37
CA ILE A 94 -6.90 0.22 -11.63
C ILE A 94 -5.74 -0.63 -12.10
N PHE A 95 -4.78 -0.91 -11.23
CA PHE A 95 -3.67 -1.79 -11.55
C PHE A 95 -4.00 -3.21 -11.06
N VAL A 96 -4.05 -4.14 -11.99
CA VAL A 96 -4.35 -5.55 -11.70
C VAL A 96 -3.08 -6.36 -11.82
N GLY A 97 -2.58 -6.84 -10.69
CA GLY A 97 -1.51 -7.82 -10.62
C GLY A 97 -2.01 -9.25 -10.82
N ALA A 98 -1.28 -10.24 -10.30
CA ALA A 98 -1.72 -11.63 -10.39
C ALA A 98 -3.09 -11.83 -9.74
N HIS A 99 -4.02 -12.33 -10.52
CA HIS A 99 -5.41 -12.50 -10.12
C HIS A 99 -5.95 -13.86 -10.63
N SER A 100 -6.90 -14.44 -9.91
CA SER A 100 -7.64 -15.60 -10.39
C SER A 100 -8.51 -15.23 -11.59
N VAL A 101 -9.10 -16.22 -12.23
CA VAL A 101 -10.07 -15.98 -13.31
C VAL A 101 -11.20 -15.10 -12.80
N TRP A 102 -11.54 -14.08 -13.58
CA TRP A 102 -12.59 -13.13 -13.26
C TRP A 102 -13.97 -13.75 -13.42
N THR A 103 -14.83 -13.54 -12.45
CA THR A 103 -16.25 -13.82 -12.62
C THR A 103 -16.89 -12.73 -13.49
N GLU A 104 -17.95 -13.08 -14.21
CA GLU A 104 -18.70 -12.12 -15.01
C GLU A 104 -19.23 -10.94 -14.17
N GLU A 105 -19.66 -11.22 -12.94
CA GLU A 105 -20.12 -10.20 -12.01
C GLU A 105 -19.02 -9.19 -11.66
N LEU A 106 -17.82 -9.67 -11.35
CA LEU A 106 -16.67 -8.83 -10.98
C LEU A 106 -16.19 -8.04 -12.20
N LEU A 107 -16.12 -8.67 -13.38
CA LEU A 107 -15.75 -8.01 -14.63
C LEU A 107 -16.71 -6.85 -14.92
N ASN A 108 -18.02 -7.11 -14.89
CA ASN A 108 -19.06 -6.10 -15.13
C ASN A 108 -18.98 -4.95 -14.10
N ALA A 109 -18.66 -5.25 -12.83
CA ALA A 109 -18.50 -4.23 -11.80
C ALA A 109 -17.33 -3.29 -12.10
N VAL A 110 -16.17 -3.84 -12.49
CA VAL A 110 -14.98 -3.06 -12.86
C VAL A 110 -15.24 -2.23 -14.11
N GLU A 111 -15.86 -2.80 -15.15
CA GLU A 111 -16.18 -2.06 -16.36
C GLU A 111 -17.19 -0.92 -16.12
N LYS A 112 -18.20 -1.18 -15.30
CA LYS A 112 -19.14 -0.13 -14.86
C LYS A 112 -18.39 0.98 -14.11
N PHE A 113 -17.47 0.63 -13.23
CA PHE A 113 -16.65 1.61 -12.53
C PHE A 113 -15.80 2.44 -13.50
N CYS A 114 -15.11 1.80 -14.43
CA CYS A 114 -14.28 2.46 -15.44
C CYS A 114 -15.11 3.44 -16.29
N ARG A 115 -16.26 2.99 -16.77
CA ARG A 115 -17.16 3.82 -17.57
C ARG A 115 -17.66 5.06 -16.83
N LEU A 116 -18.04 4.92 -15.55
CA LEU A 116 -18.57 6.01 -14.74
C LEU A 116 -17.52 7.02 -14.30
N ASN A 117 -16.28 6.59 -14.17
CA ASN A 117 -15.20 7.39 -13.60
C ASN A 117 -14.09 7.72 -14.61
N ASN A 118 -14.29 7.39 -15.90
CA ASN A 118 -13.25 7.55 -16.93
C ASN A 118 -11.92 6.94 -16.52
N ALA A 119 -11.97 5.73 -15.94
CA ALA A 119 -10.82 4.99 -15.46
C ALA A 119 -10.36 3.96 -16.50
N VAL A 120 -9.11 3.51 -16.35
CA VAL A 120 -8.51 2.43 -17.17
C VAL A 120 -8.01 1.31 -16.29
N VAL A 121 -7.92 0.10 -16.84
CA VAL A 121 -7.36 -1.07 -16.16
C VAL A 121 -5.97 -1.34 -16.71
N LEU A 122 -4.96 -1.12 -15.87
CA LEU A 122 -3.56 -1.38 -16.17
C LEU A 122 -3.24 -2.82 -15.80
N CYS A 123 -3.01 -3.65 -16.80
CA CYS A 123 -2.87 -5.09 -16.62
C CYS A 123 -1.42 -5.52 -16.56
N ASP A 124 -1.11 -6.34 -15.55
CA ASP A 124 0.05 -7.22 -15.57
C ASP A 124 -0.27 -8.46 -16.43
N HIS A 125 0.77 -9.17 -16.86
CA HIS A 125 0.66 -10.41 -17.64
C HIS A 125 -0.06 -11.57 -16.90
N LEU A 126 -0.19 -11.47 -15.59
CA LEU A 126 -0.90 -12.43 -14.73
C LEU A 126 -2.29 -11.94 -14.28
N SER A 127 -2.76 -10.83 -14.81
CA SER A 127 -4.01 -10.18 -14.37
C SER A 127 -5.27 -11.00 -14.67
N ASN A 128 -5.23 -11.84 -15.70
CA ASN A 128 -6.41 -12.54 -16.25
C ASN A 128 -7.60 -11.61 -16.56
N TYR A 129 -7.38 -10.30 -16.61
CA TYR A 129 -8.43 -9.36 -17.00
C TYR A 129 -8.48 -9.26 -18.53
N HIS A 130 -9.69 -9.36 -19.10
CA HIS A 130 -9.96 -9.27 -20.52
C HIS A 130 -11.25 -8.47 -20.75
N GLY A 131 -11.19 -7.19 -20.46
CA GLY A 131 -12.32 -6.27 -20.59
C GLY A 131 -12.02 -5.09 -21.51
N ASP A 132 -13.06 -4.28 -21.78
CA ASP A 132 -12.98 -3.16 -22.73
C ASP A 132 -12.00 -2.04 -22.31
N TYR A 133 -11.62 -1.98 -21.03
CA TYR A 133 -10.75 -0.94 -20.47
C TYR A 133 -9.32 -1.42 -20.25
N GLU A 134 -8.96 -2.56 -20.83
CA GLU A 134 -7.63 -3.20 -20.68
C GLU A 134 -6.52 -2.37 -21.33
N VAL A 135 -5.45 -2.16 -20.57
CA VAL A 135 -4.19 -1.58 -21.04
C VAL A 135 -3.05 -2.47 -20.56
N PHE A 136 -2.31 -3.06 -21.48
CA PHE A 136 -1.12 -3.87 -21.18
C PHE A 136 0.04 -2.99 -20.73
N HIS A 137 -0.03 -2.53 -19.49
CA HIS A 137 0.88 -1.55 -18.93
C HIS A 137 2.34 -2.00 -19.01
N ASN A 138 2.63 -3.25 -18.66
CA ASN A 138 3.98 -3.77 -18.62
C ASN A 138 4.62 -3.85 -20.02
N LEU A 139 3.85 -4.11 -21.07
CA LEU A 139 4.37 -4.07 -22.45
C LEU A 139 4.78 -2.66 -22.90
N ILE A 140 4.12 -1.65 -22.33
CA ILE A 140 4.40 -0.25 -22.66
C ILE A 140 5.61 0.26 -21.87
N THR A 141 5.66 -0.06 -20.57
CA THR A 141 6.68 0.48 -19.66
C THR A 141 8.03 -0.22 -19.74
N CYS A 142 8.09 -1.46 -20.26
CA CYS A 142 9.37 -2.11 -20.55
C CYS A 142 10.18 -1.34 -21.63
N GLN A 143 9.54 -0.47 -22.39
CA GLN A 143 10.20 0.44 -23.30
C GLN A 143 10.70 1.67 -22.52
N LYS A 144 11.93 1.62 -22.03
CA LYS A 144 12.55 2.64 -21.15
C LYS A 144 12.42 4.10 -21.60
N GLN A 145 12.15 4.34 -22.87
CA GLN A 145 12.02 5.67 -23.49
C GLN A 145 10.60 6.22 -23.45
N TYR A 146 9.60 5.40 -23.16
CA TYR A 146 8.21 5.78 -23.20
C TYR A 146 7.63 5.98 -21.78
N ARG A 147 7.13 7.17 -21.52
CA ARG A 147 6.34 7.45 -20.31
C ARG A 147 4.88 7.62 -20.73
N PRO A 148 4.02 6.69 -20.38
CA PRO A 148 2.62 6.78 -20.75
C PRO A 148 1.94 7.96 -20.05
N ALA A 149 0.92 8.52 -20.68
CA ALA A 149 0.14 9.64 -20.12
C ALA A 149 -0.56 9.27 -18.79
N CYS A 150 -0.69 7.98 -18.49
CA CYS A 150 -1.23 7.45 -17.23
C CYS A 150 -0.23 7.43 -16.08
N SER A 151 1.01 7.91 -16.27
CA SER A 151 2.00 7.94 -15.18
C SER A 151 1.58 8.83 -14.00
N ASN A 152 0.85 9.92 -14.28
CA ASN A 152 0.36 10.86 -13.27
C ASN A 152 -1.13 10.62 -13.03
N LEU A 153 -1.43 9.87 -11.99
CA LEU A 153 -2.78 9.54 -11.59
C LEU A 153 -3.18 10.27 -10.31
N ASP A 154 -4.44 10.63 -10.20
CA ASP A 154 -5.00 11.16 -8.97
C ASP A 154 -5.31 10.02 -7.99
N LEU A 155 -5.78 8.89 -8.50
CA LEU A 155 -5.98 7.67 -7.74
C LEU A 155 -5.45 6.45 -8.51
N MET A 156 -4.74 5.58 -7.79
CA MET A 156 -4.42 4.23 -8.23
C MET A 156 -5.07 3.21 -7.30
N VAL A 157 -5.87 2.32 -7.86
CA VAL A 157 -6.45 1.19 -7.14
C VAL A 157 -5.66 -0.07 -7.51
N TYR A 158 -5.04 -0.71 -6.53
CA TYR A 158 -4.33 -1.97 -6.72
C TYR A 158 -5.19 -3.17 -6.36
N ILE A 159 -5.27 -4.13 -7.26
CA ILE A 159 -6.00 -5.40 -7.09
C ILE A 159 -5.05 -6.57 -7.36
N GLY A 160 -5.11 -7.61 -6.54
CA GLY A 160 -4.28 -8.79 -6.68
C GLY A 160 -2.84 -8.60 -6.20
N ASN A 161 -1.99 -9.57 -6.50
CA ASN A 161 -0.57 -9.56 -6.12
C ASN A 161 0.25 -8.92 -7.24
N ILE A 162 0.90 -7.81 -6.93
CA ILE A 162 1.75 -7.10 -7.89
C ILE A 162 3.13 -7.74 -7.87
N HIS A 163 3.59 -8.12 -9.05
CA HIS A 163 4.92 -8.66 -9.29
C HIS A 163 5.63 -7.80 -10.34
N GLY A 164 6.94 -7.61 -10.16
CA GLY A 164 7.76 -6.84 -11.10
C GLY A 164 8.02 -5.41 -10.66
N THR A 165 8.91 -4.75 -11.38
CA THR A 165 9.45 -3.42 -11.07
C THR A 165 8.83 -2.29 -11.89
N ASP A 166 8.02 -2.61 -12.92
CA ASP A 166 7.60 -1.64 -13.92
C ASP A 166 6.52 -0.66 -13.45
N TYR A 167 5.96 -0.88 -12.25
CA TYR A 167 5.05 0.06 -11.60
C TYR A 167 5.76 1.29 -11.00
N GLU A 168 7.09 1.29 -10.89
CA GLU A 168 7.89 2.41 -10.38
C GLU A 168 7.71 3.71 -11.19
N ASN A 169 7.24 3.59 -12.42
CA ASN A 169 6.94 4.73 -13.28
C ASN A 169 5.58 5.39 -13.01
N LEU A 170 4.77 4.82 -12.14
CA LEU A 170 3.48 5.37 -11.75
C LEU A 170 3.65 6.24 -10.51
N SER A 171 3.13 7.48 -10.58
CA SER A 171 3.21 8.44 -9.47
C SER A 171 1.80 8.90 -9.09
N PRO A 172 1.00 8.02 -8.47
CA PRO A 172 -0.33 8.38 -8.02
C PRO A 172 -0.27 9.30 -6.80
N LYS A 173 -1.23 10.22 -6.69
CA LYS A 173 -1.38 11.07 -5.51
C LYS A 173 -1.98 10.31 -4.33
N GLU A 174 -2.90 9.39 -4.63
CA GLU A 174 -3.58 8.55 -3.67
C GLU A 174 -3.55 7.09 -4.14
N VAL A 175 -3.38 6.17 -3.20
CA VAL A 175 -3.32 4.72 -3.46
C VAL A 175 -4.35 4.02 -2.61
N TRP A 176 -5.19 3.21 -3.25
CA TRP A 176 -6.05 2.26 -2.58
C TRP A 176 -5.61 0.85 -2.94
N ARG A 177 -5.56 -0.01 -1.95
CA ARG A 177 -5.28 -1.42 -2.16
C ARG A 177 -6.49 -2.24 -1.76
N VAL A 178 -7.01 -3.00 -2.70
CA VAL A 178 -8.15 -3.90 -2.48
C VAL A 178 -7.63 -5.32 -2.39
N ASN A 179 -7.76 -5.92 -1.22
CA ASN A 179 -7.40 -7.31 -0.98
C ASN A 179 -8.35 -7.94 0.05
N ILE A 180 -8.39 -9.26 0.06
CA ILE A 180 -9.25 -10.03 0.96
C ILE A 180 -8.62 -10.29 2.32
N ASP A 181 -7.30 -10.21 2.43
CA ASP A 181 -6.53 -10.50 3.65
C ASP A 181 -6.33 -9.27 4.54
N GLY A 182 -6.62 -8.07 4.02
CA GLY A 182 -6.43 -6.81 4.74
C GLY A 182 -4.97 -6.51 5.10
N GLU A 183 -4.01 -7.19 4.45
CA GLU A 183 -2.59 -6.97 4.69
C GLU A 183 -2.11 -5.68 4.03
N ILE A 184 -1.29 -4.92 4.77
CA ILE A 184 -0.57 -3.78 4.24
C ILE A 184 0.68 -4.31 3.54
N ARG A 185 0.77 -4.04 2.25
CA ARG A 185 1.92 -4.38 1.40
C ARG A 185 2.54 -3.10 0.88
N ASP A 186 3.86 -3.10 0.77
CA ASP A 186 4.62 -1.97 0.24
C ASP A 186 4.44 -1.84 -1.27
#